data_944b35f3bc4feb62d825619a94ff264a
#
_entry.id   944b35f3bc4feb62d825619a94ff264a
#
_cell.length_a   1.000
_cell.length_b   1.000
_cell.length_c   1.000
_cell.angle_alpha   90.00
_cell.angle_beta   90.00
_cell.angle_gamma   90.00
#
_symmetry.space_group_name_H-M   'P 1'
#
loop_
_entity.id
_entity.type
_entity.pdbx_description
1 polymer ?
#
loop_
_entity_poly.entity_id
_entity_poly.type
_entity_poly.pdbx_seq_one_letter_code
_entity_poly.pdbx_strand_id
1 'polypeptide(L)'
;SNPALEEGNTDSNNEENEYKEADDHEKDDNSVDFEDYFPEYGEEDQTYRSASDGYQQEDKPTRQIASNDSNLQDYLERQLNLVDLPTELDRIIGKQIIGSIDEDGYLRREPISITDDLLFSMNLQIDEAQVLKILSIIQQFDPKGIGARNLQEALLLQVQGKLKEPEKLDEFRIKDLKIAEIILRDYFNEFAKKHFSKLAQNLNVDEEDLKSAYDEILKLN
;
A
#
# COMPACT_ATOMS: atom_id res chain seq x y z
N SER A 1 -43.79 -48.81 17.97
CA SER A 1 -43.72 -49.87 16.95
C SER A 1 -43.05 -49.30 15.70
N ASN A 2 -41.87 -49.77 15.47
CA ASN A 2 -41.07 -49.65 14.25
C ASN A 2 -41.50 -50.79 13.32
N PRO A 3 -41.48 -50.65 12.03
CA PRO A 3 -40.55 -51.40 11.23
C PRO A 3 -39.96 -50.60 10.06
N ALA A 4 -38.66 -50.70 9.87
CA ALA A 4 -37.87 -51.62 9.09
C ALA A 4 -37.81 -51.28 7.57
N LEU A 5 -36.63 -50.91 7.17
CA LEU A 5 -35.82 -51.32 6.02
C LEU A 5 -36.53 -51.61 4.68
N GLU A 6 -36.14 -50.89 3.64
CA GLU A 6 -35.82 -51.49 2.34
C GLU A 6 -34.71 -50.71 1.63
N GLU A 7 -33.72 -51.45 1.19
CA GLU A 7 -32.59 -51.03 0.38
C GLU A 7 -33.06 -50.71 -1.05
N GLY A 8 -32.54 -49.64 -1.62
CA GLY A 8 -32.69 -49.30 -3.03
C GLY A 8 -31.41 -48.68 -3.55
N ASN A 9 -30.53 -49.53 -4.04
CA ASN A 9 -29.34 -49.21 -4.77
C ASN A 9 -29.71 -48.60 -6.14
N THR A 10 -29.32 -47.37 -6.42
CA THR A 10 -29.21 -46.89 -7.81
C THR A 10 -28.05 -45.95 -7.94
N ASP A 11 -27.13 -46.34 -8.79
CA ASP A 11 -26.07 -45.55 -9.41
C ASP A 11 -26.53 -44.20 -9.85
N SER A 12 -25.80 -43.15 -9.50
CA SER A 12 -25.80 -41.92 -10.28
C SER A 12 -24.43 -41.27 -10.30
N ASN A 13 -23.87 -41.39 -11.44
CA ASN A 13 -22.86 -40.62 -12.12
C ASN A 13 -22.47 -39.31 -11.42
N ASN A 14 -21.21 -39.32 -11.05
CA ASN A 14 -20.38 -38.17 -10.74
C ASN A 14 -20.09 -37.46 -12.06
N GLU A 15 -20.84 -36.40 -12.37
CA GLU A 15 -20.47 -35.45 -13.41
C GLU A 15 -19.58 -34.38 -12.76
N GLU A 16 -18.29 -34.65 -12.77
CA GLU A 16 -17.24 -33.62 -12.64
C GLU A 16 -17.34 -32.67 -13.84
N ASN A 17 -17.92 -31.51 -13.64
CA ASN A 17 -17.81 -30.41 -14.58
C ASN A 17 -16.40 -29.84 -14.52
N GLU A 18 -15.54 -30.41 -15.32
CA GLU A 18 -14.23 -29.94 -15.70
C GLU A 18 -14.43 -28.70 -16.58
N TYR A 19 -14.35 -27.49 -15.99
CA TYR A 19 -14.22 -26.26 -16.77
C TYR A 19 -12.83 -26.24 -17.39
N LYS A 20 -12.74 -26.77 -18.61
CA LYS A 20 -11.64 -26.53 -19.50
C LYS A 20 -11.76 -25.09 -19.98
N GLU A 21 -10.98 -24.19 -19.40
CA GLU A 21 -10.61 -22.94 -20.06
C GLU A 21 -9.86 -23.30 -21.33
N ALA A 22 -10.51 -23.07 -22.46
CA ALA A 22 -9.87 -23.12 -23.75
C ALA A 22 -8.99 -21.88 -23.87
N ASP A 23 -7.71 -22.04 -23.57
CA ASP A 23 -6.66 -21.08 -23.85
C ASP A 23 -6.34 -21.16 -25.35
N ASP A 24 -7.09 -20.38 -26.13
CA ASP A 24 -6.86 -20.24 -27.57
C ASP A 24 -5.81 -19.16 -27.77
N HIS A 25 -4.55 -19.50 -27.48
CA HIS A 25 -3.38 -18.71 -27.83
C HIS A 25 -3.13 -18.84 -29.34
N GLU A 26 -3.73 -17.97 -30.14
CA GLU A 26 -3.14 -17.63 -31.41
C GLU A 26 -1.76 -17.01 -31.14
N LYS A 27 -0.73 -17.79 -31.39
CA LYS A 27 0.66 -17.35 -31.41
C LYS A 27 0.85 -16.40 -32.57
N ASP A 28 0.73 -15.09 -32.30
CA ASP A 28 1.29 -14.07 -33.17
C ASP A 28 2.81 -14.09 -32.93
N ASP A 29 3.56 -14.63 -33.91
CA ASP A 29 4.97 -15.00 -33.85
C ASP A 29 5.91 -13.77 -33.87
N ASN A 30 5.43 -12.62 -33.41
CA ASN A 30 6.20 -11.37 -33.30
C ASN A 30 5.98 -10.62 -31.97
N SER A 31 5.43 -11.25 -30.95
CA SER A 31 5.37 -10.69 -29.60
C SER A 31 6.71 -10.91 -28.91
N VAL A 32 7.48 -9.86 -28.79
CA VAL A 32 8.61 -9.80 -27.84
C VAL A 32 8.03 -10.13 -26.47
N ASP A 33 8.54 -11.21 -25.87
CA ASP A 33 8.03 -11.70 -24.59
C ASP A 33 8.31 -10.64 -23.52
N PHE A 34 7.28 -9.89 -23.17
CA PHE A 34 7.36 -8.76 -22.23
C PHE A 34 7.83 -9.20 -20.85
N GLU A 35 7.64 -10.47 -20.51
CA GLU A 35 8.07 -11.04 -19.24
C GLU A 35 9.59 -11.16 -19.12
N ASP A 36 10.32 -11.28 -20.26
CA ASP A 36 11.79 -11.31 -20.28
C ASP A 36 12.44 -9.96 -19.94
N TYR A 37 11.69 -8.87 -20.01
CA TYR A 37 12.20 -7.53 -19.68
C TYR A 37 12.13 -7.17 -18.20
N PHE A 38 11.36 -7.91 -17.40
CA PHE A 38 11.28 -7.70 -15.97
C PHE A 38 12.07 -8.78 -15.26
N PRO A 39 13.30 -8.49 -14.78
CA PRO A 39 14.02 -9.46 -13.97
C PRO A 39 13.16 -9.85 -12.78
N GLU A 40 12.91 -11.16 -12.64
CA GLU A 40 12.34 -11.75 -11.46
C GLU A 40 13.25 -11.38 -10.28
N TYR A 41 12.84 -10.35 -9.51
CA TYR A 41 13.47 -10.06 -8.23
C TYR A 41 13.15 -11.25 -7.34
N GLY A 42 14.16 -12.15 -7.28
CA GLY A 42 14.07 -13.43 -6.60
C GLY A 42 13.59 -13.29 -5.18
N GLU A 43 12.75 -14.24 -4.82
CA GLU A 43 12.59 -14.67 -3.44
C GLU A 43 13.99 -14.98 -2.89
N GLU A 44 14.59 -14.03 -2.17
CA GLU A 44 15.72 -14.32 -1.29
C GLU A 44 15.20 -15.23 -0.18
N ASP A 45 15.38 -16.53 -0.42
CA ASP A 45 15.27 -17.59 0.55
C ASP A 45 16.17 -17.25 1.75
N GLN A 46 15.59 -16.68 2.80
CA GLN A 46 16.26 -16.43 4.07
C GLN A 46 16.48 -17.77 4.79
N THR A 47 17.46 -18.53 4.32
CA THR A 47 18.02 -19.63 5.11
C THR A 47 18.80 -19.05 6.29
N TYR A 48 18.12 -18.88 7.42
CA TYR A 48 18.75 -18.65 8.72
C TYR A 48 19.62 -19.84 9.08
N ARG A 49 20.93 -19.79 8.77
CA ARG A 49 21.91 -20.66 9.38
C ARG A 49 22.20 -20.14 10.78
N SER A 50 21.63 -20.82 11.76
CA SER A 50 22.07 -20.75 13.15
C SER A 50 23.51 -21.22 13.25
N ALA A 51 24.45 -20.31 13.37
CA ALA A 51 25.80 -20.60 13.82
C ALA A 51 25.93 -20.15 15.27
N SER A 52 25.77 -21.10 16.18
CA SER A 52 26.22 -20.96 17.54
C SER A 52 27.75 -21.01 17.56
N ASP A 53 28.39 -19.88 17.82
CA ASP A 53 29.74 -19.93 18.39
C ASP A 53 29.95 -18.73 19.31
N GLY A 54 30.37 -19.03 20.54
CA GLY A 54 30.50 -18.09 21.62
C GLY A 54 31.69 -17.16 21.43
N TYR A 55 31.46 -15.89 21.62
CA TYR A 55 32.50 -14.93 21.94
C TYR A 55 32.04 -13.96 23.04
N GLN A 56 32.96 -13.77 23.97
CA GLN A 56 32.95 -12.98 25.17
C GLN A 56 32.35 -11.58 25.02
N GLN A 57 31.55 -11.26 25.99
CA GLN A 57 30.93 -9.99 26.28
C GLN A 57 32.03 -8.96 26.64
N GLU A 58 32.40 -8.12 25.68
CA GLU A 58 33.02 -6.83 26.01
C GLU A 58 31.91 -5.80 26.16
N ASP A 59 31.85 -5.19 27.35
CA ASP A 59 30.98 -4.06 27.67
C ASP A 59 31.26 -2.89 26.72
N LYS A 60 30.59 -2.87 25.58
CA LYS A 60 30.46 -1.67 24.78
C LYS A 60 29.33 -0.84 25.39
N PRO A 61 29.55 0.49 25.61
CA PRO A 61 28.49 1.33 26.10
C PRO A 61 27.31 1.21 25.15
N THR A 62 26.18 0.73 25.66
CA THR A 62 24.91 0.70 24.96
C THR A 62 24.59 2.14 24.58
N ARG A 63 24.91 2.53 23.35
CA ARG A 63 24.34 3.73 22.75
C ARG A 63 22.84 3.50 22.83
N GLN A 64 22.18 4.16 23.75
CA GLN A 64 20.73 4.31 23.72
C GLN A 64 20.43 4.92 22.35
N ILE A 65 19.96 4.08 21.45
CA ILE A 65 19.32 4.54 20.22
C ILE A 65 18.05 5.21 20.74
N ALA A 66 18.14 6.54 20.93
CA ALA A 66 16.96 7.35 21.14
C ALA A 66 16.03 7.00 19.96
N SER A 67 14.86 6.47 20.30
CA SER A 67 13.93 5.93 19.31
C SER A 67 13.69 6.99 18.23
N ASN A 68 13.84 6.60 16.97
CA ASN A 68 13.53 7.47 15.83
C ASN A 68 12.06 7.93 15.85
N ASP A 69 11.21 7.27 16.62
CA ASP A 69 9.76 7.51 16.72
C ASP A 69 9.44 8.91 17.24
N SER A 70 10.12 9.31 18.34
CA SER A 70 9.94 10.66 18.90
C SER A 70 10.34 11.74 17.89
N ASN A 71 11.25 11.44 16.97
CA ASN A 71 11.71 12.38 15.95
C ASN A 71 10.69 12.54 14.80
N LEU A 72 10.05 11.45 14.36
CA LEU A 72 9.04 11.52 13.30
C LEU A 72 7.78 12.25 13.78
N GLN A 73 7.25 11.86 14.95
CA GLN A 73 6.06 12.50 15.52
C GLN A 73 6.30 13.99 15.79
N ASP A 74 7.43 14.35 16.42
CA ASP A 74 7.82 15.74 16.63
C ASP A 74 7.92 16.53 15.32
N TYR A 75 8.43 15.90 14.26
CA TYR A 75 8.54 16.52 12.94
C TYR A 75 7.16 16.78 12.32
N LEU A 76 6.24 15.81 12.41
CA LEU A 76 4.87 15.94 11.93
C LEU A 76 4.08 16.98 12.74
N GLU A 77 4.26 17.02 14.07
CA GLU A 77 3.62 18.02 14.93
C GLU A 77 4.08 19.45 14.60
N ARG A 78 5.36 19.63 14.27
CA ARG A 78 5.85 20.94 13.80
C ARG A 78 5.16 21.35 12.49
N GLN A 79 4.98 20.43 11.55
CA GLN A 79 4.25 20.70 10.31
C GLN A 79 2.78 21.02 10.59
N LEU A 80 2.13 20.27 11.49
CA LEU A 80 0.74 20.53 11.91
C LEU A 80 0.58 21.94 12.49
N ASN A 81 1.58 22.41 13.25
CA ASN A 81 1.56 23.75 13.83
C ASN A 81 1.74 24.88 12.80
N LEU A 82 2.31 24.59 11.63
CA LEU A 82 2.47 25.53 10.53
C LEU A 82 1.22 25.64 9.65
N VAL A 83 0.34 24.64 9.70
CA VAL A 83 -0.92 24.64 8.93
C VAL A 83 -1.95 25.51 9.66
N ASP A 84 -2.62 26.35 8.88
CA ASP A 84 -3.76 27.13 9.39
C ASP A 84 -5.00 26.25 9.47
N LEU A 85 -5.25 25.71 10.67
CA LEU A 85 -6.43 24.88 10.95
C LEU A 85 -7.55 25.79 11.50
N PRO A 86 -8.81 25.60 11.01
CA PRO A 86 -9.92 26.46 11.35
C PRO A 86 -10.28 26.49 12.85
N THR A 87 -10.08 25.36 13.54
CA THR A 87 -10.47 25.22 14.95
C THR A 87 -9.38 24.56 15.78
N GLU A 88 -9.37 24.83 17.09
CA GLU A 88 -8.51 24.13 18.04
C GLU A 88 -8.85 22.63 18.11
N LEU A 89 -10.11 22.29 17.86
CA LEU A 89 -10.56 20.90 17.77
C LEU A 89 -9.84 20.17 16.64
N ASP A 90 -9.70 20.78 15.46
CA ASP A 90 -8.98 20.19 14.33
C ASP A 90 -7.51 19.92 14.67
N ARG A 91 -6.90 20.80 15.50
CA ARG A 91 -5.53 20.61 16.00
C ARG A 91 -5.41 19.43 16.96
N ILE A 92 -6.38 19.27 17.85
CA ILE A 92 -6.45 18.11 18.78
C ILE A 92 -6.59 16.81 17.98
N ILE A 93 -7.48 16.78 16.98
CA ILE A 93 -7.65 15.62 16.09
C ILE A 93 -6.31 15.33 15.37
N GLY A 94 -5.66 16.36 14.83
CA GLY A 94 -4.38 16.21 14.15
C GLY A 94 -3.30 15.59 15.02
N LYS A 95 -3.17 16.03 16.26
CA LYS A 95 -2.21 15.44 17.22
C LYS A 95 -2.53 13.98 17.54
N GLN A 96 -3.82 13.66 17.71
CA GLN A 96 -4.24 12.27 17.96
C GLN A 96 -3.93 11.35 16.77
N ILE A 97 -4.14 11.85 15.52
CA ILE A 97 -3.77 11.12 14.31
C ILE A 97 -2.26 10.90 14.27
N ILE A 98 -1.44 11.94 14.46
CA ILE A 98 0.03 11.86 14.45
C ILE A 98 0.52 10.87 15.52
N GLY A 99 -0.02 10.91 16.72
CA GLY A 99 0.30 9.96 17.79
C GLY A 99 -0.13 8.51 17.52
N SER A 100 -0.97 8.29 16.50
CA SER A 100 -1.44 6.97 16.05
C SER A 100 -0.70 6.45 14.82
N ILE A 101 0.22 7.24 14.24
CA ILE A 101 1.07 6.83 13.11
C ILE A 101 2.20 5.96 13.64
N ASP A 102 2.43 4.81 13.00
CA ASP A 102 3.50 3.88 13.32
C ASP A 102 4.88 4.45 12.92
N GLU A 103 5.93 3.76 13.36
CA GLU A 103 7.34 4.06 13.00
C GLU A 103 7.58 4.06 11.49
N ASP A 104 6.88 3.17 10.77
CA ASP A 104 6.92 3.05 9.31
C ASP A 104 6.15 4.16 8.59
N GLY A 105 5.49 5.06 9.32
CA GLY A 105 4.69 6.15 8.76
C GLY A 105 3.25 5.78 8.39
N TYR A 106 2.78 4.57 8.71
CA TYR A 106 1.42 4.13 8.41
C TYR A 106 0.43 4.43 9.53
N LEU A 107 -0.79 4.81 9.15
CA LEU A 107 -1.93 4.88 10.06
C LEU A 107 -2.75 3.59 9.95
N ARG A 108 -2.41 2.56 10.75
CA ARG A 108 -3.10 1.26 10.72
C ARG A 108 -4.42 1.27 11.48
N ARG A 109 -4.64 2.27 12.31
CA ARG A 109 -5.87 2.44 13.08
C ARG A 109 -6.98 3.02 12.20
N GLU A 110 -8.18 2.51 12.38
CA GLU A 110 -9.36 3.03 11.68
C GLU A 110 -9.75 4.41 12.23
N PRO A 111 -10.28 5.31 11.37
CA PRO A 111 -10.70 6.65 11.80
C PRO A 111 -11.72 6.63 12.94
N ILE A 112 -12.62 5.65 12.96
CA ILE A 112 -13.59 5.48 14.03
C ILE A 112 -12.93 5.23 15.39
N SER A 113 -11.84 4.47 15.45
CA SER A 113 -11.10 4.23 16.68
C SER A 113 -10.48 5.53 17.24
N ILE A 114 -10.11 6.45 16.37
CA ILE A 114 -9.60 7.77 16.76
C ILE A 114 -10.73 8.62 17.37
N THR A 115 -11.95 8.54 16.80
CA THR A 115 -13.11 9.25 17.38
C THR A 115 -13.45 8.73 18.77
N ASP A 116 -13.40 7.41 18.96
CA ASP A 116 -13.63 6.77 20.25
C ASP A 116 -12.59 7.18 21.30
N ASP A 117 -11.31 7.19 20.92
CA ASP A 117 -10.22 7.63 21.81
C ASP A 117 -10.43 9.07 22.28
N LEU A 118 -10.81 9.97 21.39
CA LEU A 118 -11.07 11.38 21.72
C LEU A 118 -12.33 11.54 22.58
N LEU A 119 -13.34 10.72 22.37
CA LEU A 119 -14.53 10.70 23.19
C LEU A 119 -14.19 10.24 24.62
N PHE A 120 -13.43 9.14 24.76
CA PHE A 120 -13.10 8.59 26.09
C PHE A 120 -12.06 9.40 26.84
N SER A 121 -11.04 9.95 26.16
CA SER A 121 -9.94 10.66 26.83
C SER A 121 -10.27 12.12 27.14
N MET A 122 -11.01 12.80 26.25
CA MET A 122 -11.26 14.24 26.33
C MET A 122 -12.75 14.60 26.36
N ASN A 123 -13.65 13.60 26.33
CA ASN A 123 -15.09 13.78 26.23
C ASN A 123 -15.51 14.65 25.03
N LEU A 124 -14.76 14.51 23.91
CA LEU A 124 -15.02 15.23 22.67
C LEU A 124 -15.79 14.31 21.73
N GLN A 125 -17.01 14.70 21.36
CA GLN A 125 -17.79 13.99 20.35
C GLN A 125 -17.44 14.54 18.97
N ILE A 126 -16.78 13.70 18.16
CA ILE A 126 -16.23 14.06 16.86
C ILE A 126 -16.81 13.11 15.82
N ASP A 127 -17.12 13.63 14.63
CA ASP A 127 -17.56 12.83 13.50
C ASP A 127 -16.34 12.24 12.77
N GLU A 128 -16.47 11.00 12.28
CA GLU A 128 -15.44 10.34 11.47
C GLU A 128 -15.04 11.17 10.25
N ALA A 129 -15.99 11.90 9.64
CA ALA A 129 -15.73 12.80 8.53
C ALA A 129 -14.73 13.91 8.89
N GLN A 130 -14.75 14.41 10.13
CA GLN A 130 -13.78 15.38 10.61
C GLN A 130 -12.38 14.77 10.72
N VAL A 131 -12.27 13.54 11.24
CA VAL A 131 -10.99 12.81 11.32
C VAL A 131 -10.40 12.60 9.92
N LEU A 132 -11.22 12.14 8.96
CA LEU A 132 -10.80 11.93 7.57
C LEU A 132 -10.36 13.24 6.89
N LYS A 133 -11.03 14.35 7.17
CA LYS A 133 -10.65 15.67 6.67
C LYS A 133 -9.26 16.07 7.18
N ILE A 134 -9.00 15.92 8.47
CA ILE A 134 -7.69 16.26 9.05
C ILE A 134 -6.61 15.27 8.59
N LEU A 135 -6.94 13.98 8.48
CA LEU A 135 -6.03 12.99 7.90
C LEU A 135 -5.58 13.38 6.48
N SER A 136 -6.52 13.84 5.63
CA SER A 136 -6.17 14.28 4.27
C SER A 136 -5.20 15.49 4.23
N ILE A 137 -5.17 16.31 5.27
CA ILE A 137 -4.21 17.39 5.44
C ILE A 137 -2.84 16.82 5.84
N ILE A 138 -2.82 15.91 6.82
CA ILE A 138 -1.58 15.26 7.30
C ILE A 138 -0.93 14.45 6.20
N GLN A 139 -1.70 13.78 5.35
CA GLN A 139 -1.18 13.04 4.18
C GLN A 139 -0.47 13.91 3.14
N GLN A 140 -0.58 15.24 3.25
CA GLN A 140 0.17 16.18 2.41
C GLN A 140 1.52 16.57 3.01
N PHE A 141 1.80 16.18 4.25
CA PHE A 141 3.04 16.47 4.95
C PHE A 141 4.25 15.77 4.32
N ASP A 142 5.43 16.10 4.83
CA ASP A 142 6.68 15.43 4.51
C ASP A 142 7.07 14.51 5.68
N PRO A 143 7.43 13.25 5.40
CA PRO A 143 7.62 12.60 4.10
C PRO A 143 6.31 12.26 3.37
N LYS A 144 6.35 12.27 2.02
CA LYS A 144 5.18 11.92 1.22
C LYS A 144 4.80 10.45 1.44
N GLY A 145 3.49 10.19 1.55
CA GLY A 145 2.97 8.86 1.88
C GLY A 145 2.67 8.64 3.35
N ILE A 146 3.01 9.63 4.20
CA ILE A 146 2.73 9.57 5.64
C ILE A 146 1.22 9.48 5.92
N GLY A 147 0.84 8.73 6.96
CA GLY A 147 -0.56 8.54 7.33
C GLY A 147 -1.37 7.68 6.36
N ALA A 148 -0.72 6.98 5.43
CA ALA A 148 -1.37 6.00 4.56
C ALA A 148 -1.79 4.76 5.37
N ARG A 149 -2.92 4.14 4.99
CA ARG A 149 -3.44 2.94 5.66
C ARG A 149 -2.83 1.65 5.14
N ASN A 150 -2.32 1.68 3.92
CA ASN A 150 -1.70 0.55 3.24
C ASN A 150 -0.69 1.02 2.19
N LEU A 151 0.07 0.06 1.62
CA LEU A 151 1.09 0.34 0.62
C LEU A 151 0.52 1.03 -0.64
N GLN A 152 -0.65 0.59 -1.13
CA GLN A 152 -1.29 1.18 -2.29
C GLN A 152 -1.54 2.68 -2.08
N GLU A 153 -2.11 3.05 -0.94
CA GLU A 153 -2.38 4.44 -0.59
C GLU A 153 -1.07 5.24 -0.42
N ALA A 154 -0.05 4.65 0.21
CA ALA A 154 1.26 5.29 0.39
C ALA A 154 1.91 5.64 -0.96
N LEU A 155 1.94 4.69 -1.90
CA LEU A 155 2.48 4.91 -3.24
C LEU A 155 1.65 5.95 -4.02
N LEU A 156 0.31 5.88 -3.90
CA LEU A 156 -0.58 6.84 -4.55
C LEU A 156 -0.35 8.27 -4.04
N LEU A 157 -0.23 8.46 -2.73
CA LEU A 157 0.05 9.76 -2.12
C LEU A 157 1.41 10.32 -2.57
N GLN A 158 2.43 9.46 -2.72
CA GLN A 158 3.75 9.87 -3.22
C GLN A 158 3.68 10.32 -4.68
N VAL A 159 2.98 9.58 -5.55
CA VAL A 159 2.78 9.98 -6.95
C VAL A 159 2.04 11.30 -7.03
N GLN A 160 0.94 11.45 -6.29
CA GLN A 160 0.17 12.69 -6.24
C GLN A 160 0.98 13.86 -5.70
N GLY A 161 1.86 13.59 -4.70
CA GLY A 161 2.79 14.59 -4.19
C GLY A 161 3.76 15.10 -5.26
N LYS A 162 4.31 14.20 -6.09
CA LYS A 162 5.17 14.57 -7.22
C LYS A 162 4.41 15.35 -8.29
N LEU A 163 3.18 14.94 -8.62
CA LEU A 163 2.34 15.62 -9.63
C LEU A 163 1.90 17.04 -9.22
N LYS A 164 1.89 17.36 -7.91
CA LYS A 164 1.59 18.71 -7.42
C LYS A 164 2.72 19.71 -7.68
N GLU A 165 3.92 19.24 -8.02
CA GLU A 165 5.10 20.06 -8.32
C GLU A 165 5.55 19.90 -9.78
N PRO A 166 4.70 20.20 -10.78
CA PRO A 166 4.98 19.93 -12.19
C PRO A 166 6.19 20.71 -12.72
N GLU A 167 6.54 21.83 -12.09
CA GLU A 167 7.69 22.67 -12.46
C GLU A 167 9.04 21.94 -12.34
N LYS A 168 9.08 20.86 -11.55
CA LYS A 168 10.28 20.03 -11.32
C LYS A 168 10.34 18.81 -12.23
N LEU A 169 9.36 18.63 -13.13
CA LEU A 169 9.17 17.43 -13.93
C LEU A 169 9.17 17.78 -15.43
N ASP A 170 9.75 16.86 -16.23
CA ASP A 170 9.63 16.89 -17.68
C ASP A 170 8.24 16.41 -18.11
N GLU A 171 7.77 16.83 -19.29
CA GLU A 171 6.45 16.43 -19.82
C GLU A 171 6.28 14.91 -19.93
N PHE A 172 7.33 14.19 -20.33
CA PHE A 172 7.34 12.73 -20.38
C PHE A 172 7.11 12.12 -19.01
N ARG A 173 7.81 12.61 -18.00
CA ARG A 173 7.70 12.13 -16.63
C ARG A 173 6.34 12.44 -16.00
N ILE A 174 5.71 13.57 -16.38
CA ILE A 174 4.34 13.88 -15.97
C ILE A 174 3.37 12.86 -16.58
N LYS A 175 3.56 12.45 -17.84
CA LYS A 175 2.77 11.40 -18.50
C LYS A 175 2.92 10.08 -17.73
N ASP A 176 4.14 9.66 -17.45
CA ASP A 176 4.43 8.41 -16.76
C ASP A 176 3.82 8.38 -15.36
N LEU A 177 3.94 9.47 -14.60
CA LEU A 177 3.34 9.59 -13.27
C LEU A 177 1.81 9.58 -13.31
N LYS A 178 1.17 10.13 -14.35
CA LYS A 178 -0.29 10.03 -14.53
C LYS A 178 -0.74 8.61 -14.80
N ILE A 179 0.01 7.86 -15.63
CA ILE A 179 -0.24 6.44 -15.86
C ILE A 179 -0.04 5.67 -14.55
N ALA A 180 1.04 5.93 -13.82
CA ALA A 180 1.31 5.33 -12.52
C ALA A 180 0.18 5.62 -11.51
N GLU A 181 -0.37 6.84 -11.47
CA GLU A 181 -1.51 7.19 -10.62
C GLU A 181 -2.73 6.32 -10.92
N ILE A 182 -3.06 6.13 -12.19
CA ILE A 182 -4.20 5.30 -12.62
C ILE A 182 -3.96 3.84 -12.24
N ILE A 183 -2.75 3.32 -12.48
CA ILE A 183 -2.37 1.95 -12.11
C ILE A 183 -2.55 1.73 -10.60
N LEU A 184 -2.00 2.61 -9.79
CA LEU A 184 -2.05 2.49 -8.33
C LEU A 184 -3.47 2.66 -7.78
N ARG A 185 -4.31 3.49 -8.40
CA ARG A 185 -5.68 3.72 -7.96
C ARG A 185 -6.62 2.59 -8.36
N ASP A 186 -6.61 2.20 -9.64
CA ASP A 186 -7.66 1.37 -10.22
C ASP A 186 -7.21 -0.07 -10.53
N TYR A 187 -5.90 -0.31 -10.73
CA TYR A 187 -5.34 -1.57 -11.21
C TYR A 187 -4.21 -2.12 -10.31
N PHE A 188 -4.22 -1.77 -9.04
CA PHE A 188 -3.16 -2.17 -8.11
C PHE A 188 -2.99 -3.69 -8.01
N ASN A 189 -4.08 -4.47 -8.09
CA ASN A 189 -4.02 -5.92 -8.01
C ASN A 189 -3.33 -6.55 -9.24
N GLU A 190 -3.60 -6.02 -10.43
CA GLU A 190 -2.96 -6.44 -11.67
C GLU A 190 -1.47 -6.06 -11.67
N PHE A 191 -1.17 -4.88 -11.15
CA PHE A 191 0.20 -4.41 -10.96
C PHE A 191 0.97 -5.32 -9.99
N ALA A 192 0.41 -5.65 -8.83
CA ALA A 192 1.04 -6.51 -7.83
C ALA A 192 1.28 -7.93 -8.34
N LYS A 193 0.41 -8.43 -9.23
CA LYS A 193 0.53 -9.73 -9.88
C LYS A 193 1.38 -9.70 -11.16
N LYS A 194 1.95 -8.55 -11.52
CA LYS A 194 2.77 -8.35 -12.72
C LYS A 194 2.04 -8.69 -14.04
N HIS A 195 0.72 -8.50 -14.11
CA HIS A 195 -0.06 -8.75 -15.31
C HIS A 195 0.04 -7.59 -16.31
N PHE A 196 1.23 -7.37 -16.87
CA PHE A 196 1.56 -6.18 -17.69
C PHE A 196 0.78 -6.11 -18.99
N SER A 197 0.63 -7.22 -19.73
CA SER A 197 -0.13 -7.26 -20.97
C SER A 197 -1.59 -6.85 -20.77
N LYS A 198 -2.21 -7.31 -19.68
CA LYS A 198 -3.57 -6.94 -19.29
C LYS A 198 -3.66 -5.46 -18.91
N LEU A 199 -2.65 -4.93 -18.21
CA LEU A 199 -2.58 -3.52 -17.84
C LEU A 199 -2.47 -2.63 -19.08
N ALA A 200 -1.59 -2.96 -20.04
CA ALA A 200 -1.42 -2.22 -21.29
C ALA A 200 -2.73 -2.15 -22.08
N GLN A 201 -3.44 -3.27 -22.20
CA GLN A 201 -4.74 -3.34 -22.87
C GLN A 201 -5.81 -2.51 -22.17
N ASN A 202 -5.93 -2.62 -20.82
CA ASN A 202 -6.94 -1.90 -20.05
C ASN A 202 -6.71 -0.38 -20.05
N LEU A 203 -5.45 0.04 -20.03
CA LEU A 203 -5.06 1.45 -20.05
C LEU A 203 -4.98 2.03 -21.46
N ASN A 204 -4.98 1.16 -22.48
CA ASN A 204 -4.77 1.53 -23.89
C ASN A 204 -3.50 2.37 -24.06
N VAL A 205 -2.40 1.90 -23.46
CA VAL A 205 -1.07 2.52 -23.53
C VAL A 205 -0.08 1.54 -24.17
N ASP A 206 0.97 2.10 -24.75
CA ASP A 206 2.05 1.29 -25.32
C ASP A 206 2.87 0.63 -24.19
N GLU A 207 3.52 -0.49 -24.50
CA GLU A 207 4.35 -1.24 -23.56
C GLU A 207 5.52 -0.40 -23.02
N GLU A 208 6.10 0.48 -23.85
CA GLU A 208 7.16 1.39 -23.44
C GLU A 208 6.68 2.40 -22.39
N ASP A 209 5.50 2.99 -22.60
CA ASP A 209 4.88 3.91 -21.64
C ASP A 209 4.55 3.21 -20.33
N LEU A 210 4.03 1.98 -20.39
CA LEU A 210 3.73 1.19 -19.20
C LEU A 210 5.01 0.87 -18.40
N LYS A 211 6.09 0.50 -19.11
CA LYS A 211 7.40 0.24 -18.50
C LYS A 211 7.96 1.49 -17.82
N SER A 212 7.89 2.64 -18.47
CA SER A 212 8.33 3.92 -17.90
C SER A 212 7.54 4.27 -16.64
N ALA A 213 6.21 4.09 -16.67
CA ALA A 213 5.35 4.30 -15.49
C ALA A 213 5.68 3.33 -14.35
N TYR A 214 5.95 2.05 -14.67
CA TYR A 214 6.37 1.05 -13.70
C TYR A 214 7.70 1.44 -13.02
N ASP A 215 8.68 1.89 -13.81
CA ASP A 215 9.98 2.37 -13.28
C ASP A 215 9.81 3.59 -12.37
N GLU A 216 8.86 4.48 -12.64
CA GLU A 216 8.54 5.59 -11.74
C GLU A 216 7.90 5.12 -10.44
N ILE A 217 7.09 4.05 -10.46
CA ILE A 217 6.54 3.44 -9.23
C ILE A 217 7.66 2.79 -8.41
N LEU A 218 8.59 2.07 -9.04
CA LEU A 218 9.72 1.44 -8.34
C LEU A 218 10.70 2.45 -7.68
N LYS A 219 10.70 3.70 -8.12
CA LYS A 219 11.50 4.79 -7.51
C LYS A 219 10.83 5.44 -6.31
N LEU A 220 9.62 4.98 -5.94
CA LEU A 220 8.93 5.42 -4.73
C LEU A 220 9.45 4.62 -3.52
N ASN A 221 9.41 5.24 -2.35
CA ASN A 221 9.90 4.63 -1.11
C ASN A 221 8.74 4.16 -0.22
#